data_74bd9e083bd425469ca7d64fbb34bc12
#
_entry.id   74bd9e083bd425469ca7d64fbb34bc12
#
_cell.length_a   1.000
_cell.length_b   1.000
_cell.length_c   1.000
_cell.angle_alpha   90.00
_cell.angle_beta   90.00
_cell.angle_gamma   90.00
#
_symmetry.space_group_name_H-M   'P 1'
#
loop_
_entity.id
_entity.type
_entity.pdbx_description
1 polymer ?
#
loop_
_entity_poly.entity_id
_entity_poly.type
_entity_poly.pdbx_seq_one_letter_code
_entity_poly.pdbx_strand_id
1 'polypeptide(L)'
;MHPVCKEEDTYMKAYGLEDSYQARIPGSVLSTLLDAGAIEDPYYRQNEYTARDLFWQDYIFERSFEVTQELLNQDVIQLVCYGIDTLADLYINDTHVIYMDNMHRTWRIPVKEYLHEGSNSIRFYFKSTLRYIEEREALAPADKKITIEASGAIAGNQYIRKAHSMFGWDWGCLLYTSPSPRDMRRSR
;
A
#
# COMPACT_ATOMS: atom_id res chain seq x y z
N MET A 1 0.71 -10.85 -3.19
CA MET A 1 0.30 -9.51 -3.71
C MET A 1 -0.04 -9.66 -5.17
N HIS A 2 -1.11 -9.08 -5.60
CA HIS A 2 -1.42 -8.95 -7.03
C HIS A 2 -1.94 -7.53 -7.33
N PRO A 3 -1.66 -7.02 -8.52
CA PRO A 3 -2.21 -5.76 -8.98
C PRO A 3 -3.69 -5.94 -9.33
N VAL A 4 -4.45 -4.87 -9.20
CA VAL A 4 -5.85 -4.84 -9.66
C VAL A 4 -5.86 -4.24 -11.06
N CYS A 5 -5.94 -5.09 -12.06
CA CYS A 5 -6.13 -4.63 -13.43
C CYS A 5 -7.60 -4.24 -13.64
N LYS A 6 -7.85 -2.98 -13.93
CA LYS A 6 -9.09 -2.60 -14.63
C LYS A 6 -8.89 -2.91 -16.12
N GLU A 7 -9.95 -3.29 -16.84
CA GLU A 7 -9.88 -3.74 -18.25
C GLU A 7 -9.15 -2.78 -19.21
N GLU A 8 -8.93 -1.53 -18.80
CA GLU A 8 -8.26 -0.47 -19.57
C GLU A 8 -6.79 -0.24 -19.20
N ASP A 9 -6.24 -0.95 -18.21
CA ASP A 9 -4.88 -0.67 -17.72
C ASP A 9 -3.79 -1.27 -18.62
N THR A 10 -3.45 -0.50 -19.64
CA THR A 10 -2.38 -0.77 -20.61
C THR A 10 -1.00 -0.89 -19.95
N TYR A 11 -0.83 -0.29 -18.78
CA TYR A 11 0.46 -0.22 -18.07
C TYR A 11 0.97 -1.59 -17.60
N MET A 12 0.12 -2.43 -17.01
CA MET A 12 0.54 -3.74 -16.53
C MET A 12 1.10 -4.63 -17.64
N LYS A 13 0.43 -4.62 -18.81
CA LYS A 13 0.89 -5.34 -19.99
C LYS A 13 2.15 -4.73 -20.58
N ALA A 14 2.30 -3.41 -20.50
CA ALA A 14 3.49 -2.70 -21.01
C ALA A 14 4.76 -3.05 -20.20
N TYR A 15 4.63 -3.33 -18.89
CA TYR A 15 5.75 -3.72 -18.04
C TYR A 15 5.94 -5.24 -17.90
N GLY A 16 5.07 -6.06 -18.54
CA GLY A 16 5.18 -7.51 -18.50
C GLY A 16 5.03 -8.11 -17.10
N LEU A 17 4.26 -7.43 -16.24
CA LEU A 17 4.05 -7.90 -14.88
C LEU A 17 3.17 -9.15 -14.85
N GLU A 18 3.51 -10.07 -13.96
CA GLU A 18 2.73 -11.28 -13.70
C GLU A 18 1.46 -10.97 -12.90
N ASP A 19 0.51 -11.90 -12.92
CA ASP A 19 -0.77 -11.75 -12.21
C ASP A 19 -0.59 -11.73 -10.68
N SER A 20 0.48 -12.33 -10.14
CA SER A 20 0.74 -12.37 -8.70
C SER A 20 2.21 -12.53 -8.35
N TYR A 21 2.59 -11.99 -7.20
CA TYR A 21 3.95 -12.05 -6.65
C TYR A 21 3.93 -12.45 -5.19
N GLN A 22 4.96 -13.19 -4.77
CA GLN A 22 5.21 -13.49 -3.37
C GLN A 22 5.68 -12.22 -2.64
N ALA A 23 4.81 -11.64 -1.81
CA ALA A 23 5.15 -10.45 -1.05
C ALA A 23 5.74 -10.79 0.32
N ARG A 24 6.75 -10.04 0.74
CA ARG A 24 7.27 -10.07 2.10
C ARG A 24 6.67 -8.93 2.92
N ILE A 25 6.21 -9.23 4.13
CA ILE A 25 5.69 -8.23 5.08
C ILE A 25 6.57 -8.24 6.34
N PRO A 26 7.06 -7.09 6.81
CA PRO A 26 6.90 -5.75 6.24
C PRO A 26 7.65 -5.59 4.92
N GLY A 27 7.06 -4.83 4.01
CA GLY A 27 7.60 -4.57 2.68
C GLY A 27 6.68 -3.66 1.88
N SER A 28 7.03 -3.45 0.62
CA SER A 28 6.29 -2.58 -0.29
C SER A 28 6.00 -3.27 -1.62
N VAL A 29 5.16 -2.63 -2.43
CA VAL A 29 4.96 -3.03 -3.83
C VAL A 29 6.29 -3.04 -4.57
N LEU A 30 7.06 -1.95 -4.49
CA LEU A 30 8.35 -1.86 -5.18
C LEU A 30 9.35 -2.89 -4.70
N SER A 31 9.49 -3.08 -3.38
CA SER A 31 10.40 -4.11 -2.86
C SER A 31 9.98 -5.51 -3.31
N THR A 32 8.69 -5.78 -3.37
CA THR A 32 8.16 -7.06 -3.85
C THR A 32 8.50 -7.28 -5.33
N LEU A 33 8.27 -6.29 -6.19
CA LEU A 33 8.54 -6.38 -7.62
C LEU A 33 10.04 -6.45 -7.92
N LEU A 34 10.85 -5.73 -7.14
CA LEU A 34 12.31 -5.76 -7.27
C LEU A 34 12.88 -7.12 -6.83
N ASP A 35 12.43 -7.66 -5.70
CA ASP A 35 12.84 -8.97 -5.20
C ASP A 35 12.46 -10.10 -6.19
N ALA A 36 11.35 -9.93 -6.89
CA ALA A 36 10.90 -10.85 -7.94
C ALA A 36 11.62 -10.66 -9.29
N GLY A 37 12.45 -9.62 -9.43
CA GLY A 37 13.10 -9.28 -10.71
C GLY A 37 12.14 -8.78 -11.77
N ALA A 38 10.94 -8.36 -11.38
CA ALA A 38 9.89 -7.87 -12.29
C ALA A 38 10.12 -6.41 -12.74
N ILE A 39 10.93 -5.67 -12.00
CA ILE A 39 11.35 -4.31 -12.35
C ILE A 39 12.86 -4.18 -12.20
N GLU A 40 13.43 -3.25 -12.95
CA GLU A 40 14.83 -2.87 -12.79
C GLU A 40 15.03 -1.97 -11.56
N ASP A 41 16.28 -1.87 -11.08
CA ASP A 41 16.63 -1.00 -9.95
C ASP A 41 16.17 0.45 -10.21
N PRO A 42 15.23 0.98 -9.43
CA PRO A 42 14.70 2.33 -9.63
C PRO A 42 15.75 3.44 -9.45
N TYR A 43 16.87 3.15 -8.77
CA TYR A 43 17.97 4.11 -8.61
C TYR A 43 18.94 4.14 -9.78
N TYR A 44 18.80 3.25 -10.75
CA TYR A 44 19.66 3.25 -11.92
C TYR A 44 19.08 4.12 -13.02
N ARG A 45 19.82 5.17 -13.43
CA ARG A 45 19.47 6.12 -14.50
C ARG A 45 18.10 6.77 -14.30
N GLN A 46 17.13 6.44 -15.17
CA GLN A 46 15.78 7.00 -15.22
C GLN A 46 14.70 5.99 -14.83
N ASN A 47 15.06 4.86 -14.25
CA ASN A 47 14.12 3.80 -13.90
C ASN A 47 13.10 4.26 -12.84
N GLU A 48 13.41 5.32 -12.09
CA GLU A 48 12.47 5.92 -11.13
C GLU A 48 11.16 6.39 -11.79
N TYR A 49 11.23 6.88 -13.04
CA TYR A 49 10.03 7.32 -13.76
C TYR A 49 9.11 6.13 -14.07
N THR A 50 9.69 5.02 -14.53
CA THR A 50 8.97 3.76 -14.74
C THR A 50 8.38 3.24 -13.44
N ALA A 51 9.15 3.26 -12.34
CA ALA A 51 8.68 2.84 -11.05
C ALA A 51 7.51 3.71 -10.52
N ARG A 52 7.49 5.01 -10.83
CA ARG A 52 6.40 5.92 -10.45
C ARG A 52 5.08 5.57 -11.13
N ASP A 53 5.11 5.06 -12.35
CA ASP A 53 3.90 4.67 -13.08
C ASP A 53 3.15 3.53 -12.39
N LEU A 54 3.87 2.66 -11.67
CA LEU A 54 3.28 1.57 -10.92
C LEU A 54 2.40 2.07 -9.76
N PHE A 55 2.62 3.27 -9.25
CA PHE A 55 1.82 3.83 -8.15
C PHE A 55 0.43 4.33 -8.57
N TRP A 56 0.17 4.38 -9.87
CA TRP A 56 -1.17 4.64 -10.39
C TRP A 56 -2.10 3.44 -10.28
N GLN A 57 -1.56 2.25 -9.94
CA GLN A 57 -2.32 1.02 -9.81
C GLN A 57 -2.78 0.78 -8.36
N ASP A 58 -3.89 0.06 -8.22
CA ASP A 58 -4.31 -0.51 -6.96
C ASP A 58 -3.64 -1.88 -6.78
N TYR A 59 -3.44 -2.29 -5.53
CA TYR A 59 -2.79 -3.56 -5.22
C TYR A 59 -3.56 -4.32 -4.14
N ILE A 60 -3.59 -5.64 -4.29
CA ILE A 60 -4.14 -6.54 -3.28
C ILE A 60 -3.00 -7.32 -2.64
N PHE A 61 -2.97 -7.30 -1.32
CA PHE A 61 -2.17 -8.22 -0.52
C PHE A 61 -3.12 -9.19 0.17
N GLU A 62 -2.93 -10.48 -0.08
CA GLU A 62 -3.78 -11.50 0.51
C GLU A 62 -2.97 -12.65 1.09
N ARG A 63 -3.55 -13.32 2.07
CA ARG A 63 -2.99 -14.49 2.72
C ARG A 63 -4.10 -15.35 3.31
N SER A 64 -3.93 -16.67 3.21
CA SER A 64 -4.71 -17.62 4.00
C SER A 64 -3.99 -17.94 5.32
N PHE A 65 -4.77 -18.17 6.37
CA PHE A 65 -4.27 -18.54 7.71
C PHE A 65 -5.27 -19.43 8.43
N GLU A 66 -4.74 -20.26 9.33
CA GLU A 66 -5.56 -21.17 10.11
C GLU A 66 -5.98 -20.55 11.45
N VAL A 67 -7.23 -20.77 11.81
CA VAL A 67 -7.81 -20.35 13.10
C VAL A 67 -8.27 -21.60 13.84
N THR A 68 -7.79 -21.74 15.08
CA THR A 68 -8.17 -22.88 15.95
C THR A 68 -9.38 -22.53 16.79
N GLN A 69 -10.12 -23.55 17.22
CA GLN A 69 -11.23 -23.37 18.15
C GLN A 69 -10.77 -22.75 19.49
N GLU A 70 -9.54 -23.01 19.92
CA GLU A 70 -8.97 -22.41 21.13
C GLU A 70 -8.86 -20.89 20.99
N LEU A 71 -8.45 -20.40 19.81
CA LEU A 71 -8.41 -18.96 19.52
C LEU A 71 -9.83 -18.36 19.51
N LEU A 72 -10.80 -19.04 18.89
CA LEU A 72 -12.18 -18.57 18.82
C LEU A 72 -12.87 -18.51 20.21
N ASN A 73 -12.42 -19.31 21.16
CA ASN A 73 -12.93 -19.28 22.53
C ASN A 73 -12.45 -18.08 23.35
N GLN A 74 -11.48 -17.29 22.83
CA GLN A 74 -11.05 -16.07 23.48
C GLN A 74 -12.16 -15.01 23.43
N ASP A 75 -12.30 -14.21 24.49
CA ASP A 75 -13.32 -13.16 24.55
C ASP A 75 -13.11 -12.08 23.49
N VAL A 76 -11.85 -11.71 23.24
CA VAL A 76 -11.47 -10.66 22.32
C VAL A 76 -10.38 -11.15 21.35
N ILE A 77 -10.66 -11.04 20.05
CA ILE A 77 -9.67 -11.28 19.00
C ILE A 77 -9.52 -9.99 18.20
N GLN A 78 -8.31 -9.46 18.13
CA GLN A 78 -8.01 -8.23 17.42
C GLN A 78 -6.91 -8.45 16.38
N LEU A 79 -7.14 -7.92 15.18
CA LEU A 79 -6.08 -7.68 14.21
C LEU A 79 -5.40 -6.35 14.56
N VAL A 80 -4.07 -6.38 14.74
CA VAL A 80 -3.29 -5.18 15.03
C VAL A 80 -2.40 -4.86 13.84
N CYS A 81 -2.65 -3.71 13.20
CA CYS A 81 -1.85 -3.21 12.10
C CYS A 81 -1.04 -2.00 12.58
N TYR A 82 0.28 -2.16 12.68
CA TYR A 82 1.18 -1.10 13.17
C TYR A 82 1.46 -0.01 12.14
N GLY A 83 1.24 -0.29 10.86
CA GLY A 83 1.39 0.68 9.80
C GLY A 83 0.71 0.17 8.53
N ILE A 84 -0.30 0.90 8.09
CA ILE A 84 -0.97 0.69 6.81
C ILE A 84 -0.74 1.94 5.97
N ASP A 85 0.01 1.79 4.90
CA ASP A 85 0.38 2.91 4.04
C ASP A 85 -0.27 2.76 2.66
N THR A 86 -1.38 3.43 2.46
CA THR A 86 -2.09 4.41 3.28
C THR A 86 -3.59 4.17 3.21
N LEU A 87 -4.14 4.08 1.99
CA LEU A 87 -5.58 3.93 1.72
C LEU A 87 -5.87 2.45 1.47
N ALA A 88 -6.49 1.79 2.43
CA ALA A 88 -6.74 0.36 2.33
C ALA A 88 -8.13 -0.05 2.82
N ASP A 89 -8.77 -0.94 2.10
CA ASP A 89 -9.94 -1.68 2.56
C ASP A 89 -9.49 -3.06 3.05
N LEU A 90 -9.88 -3.41 4.26
CA LEU A 90 -9.65 -4.74 4.85
C LEU A 90 -10.85 -5.63 4.61
N TYR A 91 -10.57 -6.84 4.15
CA TYR A 91 -11.54 -7.92 4.04
C TYR A 91 -11.05 -9.15 4.81
N ILE A 92 -11.96 -9.82 5.49
CA ILE A 92 -11.76 -11.14 6.08
C ILE A 92 -12.87 -12.05 5.55
N ASN A 93 -12.48 -13.20 4.99
CA ASN A 93 -13.42 -14.14 4.38
C ASN A 93 -14.40 -13.46 3.41
N ASP A 94 -13.86 -12.58 2.54
CA ASP A 94 -14.58 -11.74 1.58
C ASP A 94 -15.56 -10.72 2.16
N THR A 95 -15.68 -10.63 3.48
CA THR A 95 -16.49 -9.62 4.15
C THR A 95 -15.65 -8.36 4.38
N HIS A 96 -16.15 -7.20 3.93
CA HIS A 96 -15.52 -5.91 4.19
C HIS A 96 -15.61 -5.58 5.68
N VAL A 97 -14.47 -5.31 6.30
CA VAL A 97 -14.35 -5.04 7.74
C VAL A 97 -14.22 -3.55 8.03
N ILE A 98 -13.26 -2.88 7.39
CA ILE A 98 -12.98 -1.47 7.63
C ILE A 98 -12.18 -0.85 6.49
N TYR A 99 -12.37 0.46 6.29
CA TYR A 99 -11.51 1.31 5.48
C TYR A 99 -10.48 2.03 6.36
N MET A 100 -9.24 2.05 5.94
CA MET A 100 -8.11 2.69 6.61
C MET A 100 -7.50 3.75 5.70
N ASP A 101 -7.18 4.93 6.26
CA ASP A 101 -6.74 6.11 5.50
C ASP A 101 -5.57 6.88 6.14
N ASN A 102 -4.90 6.27 7.13
CA ASN A 102 -3.90 6.97 7.92
C ASN A 102 -2.74 6.05 8.31
N MET A 103 -1.56 6.29 7.73
CA MET A 103 -0.38 5.49 8.00
C MET A 103 0.24 5.71 9.39
N HIS A 104 -0.05 6.85 10.04
CA HIS A 104 0.50 7.17 11.35
C HIS A 104 -0.25 6.51 12.51
N ARG A 105 -1.35 5.84 12.21
CA ARG A 105 -2.21 5.23 13.20
C ARG A 105 -1.94 3.72 13.33
N THR A 106 -1.83 3.23 14.56
CA THR A 106 -1.97 1.81 14.83
C THR A 106 -3.47 1.44 14.83
N TRP A 107 -3.86 0.58 13.90
CA TRP A 107 -5.23 0.09 13.81
C TRP A 107 -5.40 -1.15 14.66
N ARG A 108 -6.37 -1.14 15.58
CA ARG A 108 -6.77 -2.26 16.42
C ARG A 108 -8.21 -2.60 16.09
N ILE A 109 -8.41 -3.68 15.35
CA ILE A 109 -9.67 -4.01 14.71
C ILE A 109 -10.21 -5.27 15.34
N PRO A 110 -11.38 -5.24 16.01
CA PRO A 110 -12.06 -6.46 16.46
C PRO A 110 -12.43 -7.30 15.23
N VAL A 111 -11.99 -8.56 15.22
CA VAL A 111 -12.17 -9.43 14.04
C VAL A 111 -12.85 -10.75 14.36
N LYS A 112 -13.20 -11.01 15.63
CA LYS A 112 -13.75 -12.29 16.07
C LYS A 112 -14.98 -12.73 15.26
N GLU A 113 -15.86 -11.80 14.95
CA GLU A 113 -17.11 -12.07 14.22
C GLU A 113 -16.93 -12.47 12.76
N TYR A 114 -15.75 -12.18 12.18
CA TYR A 114 -15.41 -12.51 10.79
C TYR A 114 -14.65 -13.82 10.65
N LEU A 115 -14.26 -14.45 11.78
CA LEU A 115 -13.43 -15.66 11.79
C LEU A 115 -14.26 -16.91 12.02
N HIS A 116 -13.83 -18.01 11.43
CA HIS A 116 -14.35 -19.36 11.67
C HIS A 116 -13.20 -20.35 11.91
N GLU A 117 -13.50 -21.51 12.44
CA GLU A 117 -12.52 -22.57 12.61
C GLU A 117 -12.02 -23.07 11.27
N GLY A 118 -10.71 -23.35 11.19
CA GLY A 118 -10.03 -23.79 9.98
C GLY A 118 -9.47 -22.63 9.16
N SER A 119 -9.49 -22.77 7.86
CA SER A 119 -8.82 -21.85 6.94
C SER A 119 -9.62 -20.58 6.75
N ASN A 120 -9.00 -19.46 7.01
CA ASN A 120 -9.54 -18.11 6.81
C ASN A 120 -8.66 -17.34 5.83
N SER A 121 -9.22 -16.34 5.17
CA SER A 121 -8.49 -15.43 4.29
C SER A 121 -8.49 -14.00 4.85
N ILE A 122 -7.38 -13.32 4.67
CA ILE A 122 -7.25 -11.87 4.91
C ILE A 122 -6.79 -11.21 3.64
N ARG A 123 -7.43 -10.09 3.29
CA ARG A 123 -7.13 -9.33 2.09
C ARG A 123 -7.13 -7.85 2.38
N PHE A 124 -6.04 -7.18 2.02
CA PHE A 124 -5.93 -5.72 2.01
C PHE A 124 -5.96 -5.23 0.56
N TYR A 125 -6.94 -4.41 0.25
CA TYR A 125 -7.06 -3.74 -1.03
C TYR A 125 -6.51 -2.32 -0.90
N PHE A 126 -5.30 -2.08 -1.40
CA PHE A 126 -4.65 -0.78 -1.38
C PHE A 126 -5.02 0.02 -2.63
N LYS A 127 -5.59 1.19 -2.41
CA LYS A 127 -5.91 2.14 -3.48
C LYS A 127 -4.71 2.98 -3.86
N SER A 128 -4.60 3.32 -5.14
CA SER A 128 -3.61 4.26 -5.63
C SER A 128 -3.74 5.59 -4.90
N THR A 129 -2.68 5.99 -4.22
CA THR A 129 -2.61 7.30 -3.56
C THR A 129 -2.55 8.44 -4.57
N LEU A 130 -1.94 8.22 -5.73
CA LEU A 130 -1.84 9.24 -6.80
C LEU A 130 -3.21 9.52 -7.42
N ARG A 131 -4.00 8.48 -7.76
CA ARG A 131 -5.38 8.67 -8.24
C ARG A 131 -6.25 9.38 -7.22
N TYR A 132 -6.16 8.96 -5.97
CA TYR A 132 -6.91 9.60 -4.89
C TYR A 132 -6.59 11.09 -4.76
N ILE A 133 -5.30 11.45 -4.82
CA ILE A 133 -4.86 12.84 -4.77
C ILE A 133 -5.40 13.63 -5.97
N GLU A 134 -5.29 13.08 -7.17
CA GLU A 134 -5.81 13.71 -8.39
C GLU A 134 -7.30 13.97 -8.31
N GLU A 135 -8.09 12.98 -7.87
CA GLU A 135 -9.52 13.11 -7.67
C GLU A 135 -9.86 14.21 -6.64
N ARG A 136 -9.13 14.28 -5.54
CA ARG A 136 -9.32 15.30 -4.51
C ARG A 136 -8.93 16.69 -5.00
N GLU A 137 -7.83 16.79 -5.73
CA GLU A 137 -7.38 18.04 -6.32
C GLU A 137 -8.36 18.57 -7.37
N ALA A 138 -8.95 17.69 -8.19
CA ALA A 138 -9.97 18.07 -9.15
C ALA A 138 -11.21 18.68 -8.49
N LEU A 139 -11.57 18.21 -7.30
CA LEU A 139 -12.70 18.71 -6.52
C LEU A 139 -12.38 19.94 -5.67
N ALA A 140 -11.10 20.28 -5.49
CA ALA A 140 -10.69 21.40 -4.64
C ALA A 140 -10.99 22.74 -5.32
N PRO A 141 -11.45 23.76 -4.55
CA PRO A 141 -11.58 25.12 -5.05
C PRO A 141 -10.23 25.65 -5.54
N ALA A 142 -10.22 26.46 -6.59
CA ALA A 142 -9.02 26.95 -7.24
C ALA A 142 -8.07 27.72 -6.29
N ASP A 143 -8.63 28.43 -5.32
CA ASP A 143 -7.89 29.18 -4.28
C ASP A 143 -7.26 28.29 -3.20
N LYS A 144 -7.61 27.01 -3.16
CA LYS A 144 -7.09 26.03 -2.20
C LYS A 144 -6.18 24.96 -2.82
N LYS A 145 -5.94 25.04 -4.12
CA LYS A 145 -4.97 24.19 -4.80
C LYS A 145 -3.56 24.62 -4.42
N ILE A 146 -2.80 23.72 -3.82
CA ILE A 146 -1.40 23.97 -3.48
C ILE A 146 -0.55 23.29 -4.53
N THR A 147 0.04 24.09 -5.41
CA THR A 147 1.03 23.59 -6.36
C THR A 147 2.41 23.65 -5.69
N ILE A 148 3.02 22.51 -5.47
CA ILE A 148 4.40 22.44 -5.00
C ILE A 148 5.30 22.39 -6.25
N GLU A 149 5.91 23.52 -6.56
CA GLU A 149 6.93 23.63 -7.60
C GLU A 149 8.31 23.27 -7.01
N ALA A 150 8.49 22.01 -6.67
CA ALA A 150 9.81 21.52 -6.26
C ALA A 150 10.25 20.38 -7.17
N SER A 151 11.50 20.42 -7.60
CA SER A 151 12.09 19.38 -8.43
C SER A 151 11.96 18.00 -7.74
N GLY A 152 11.29 17.07 -8.40
CA GLY A 152 11.09 15.71 -7.90
C GLY A 152 9.97 15.52 -6.87
N ALA A 153 9.33 16.59 -6.40
CA ALA A 153 8.22 16.47 -5.45
C ALA A 153 6.92 16.06 -6.16
N ILE A 154 6.12 15.25 -5.46
CA ILE A 154 4.75 14.92 -5.87
C ILE A 154 3.80 15.84 -5.09
N ALA A 155 2.99 16.63 -5.79
CA ALA A 155 1.96 17.46 -5.16
C ALA A 155 0.88 16.62 -4.48
N GLY A 156 0.11 17.24 -3.57
CA GLY A 156 -1.10 16.63 -3.02
C GLY A 156 -0.95 15.98 -1.65
N ASN A 157 0.18 16.15 -0.97
CA ASN A 157 0.41 15.62 0.37
C ASN A 157 -0.62 16.10 1.41
N GLN A 158 -1.27 17.24 1.18
CA GLN A 158 -2.32 17.80 2.04
C GLN A 158 -3.62 16.98 2.02
N TYR A 159 -3.84 16.14 1.00
CA TYR A 159 -5.06 15.35 0.84
C TYR A 159 -4.99 13.98 1.52
N ILE A 160 -3.82 13.56 1.98
CA ILE A 160 -3.60 12.21 2.47
C ILE A 160 -2.81 12.19 3.79
N ARG A 161 -3.12 11.25 4.68
CA ARG A 161 -2.42 11.04 5.95
C ARG A 161 -1.21 10.11 5.78
N LYS A 162 -0.27 10.56 4.96
CA LYS A 162 0.99 9.88 4.64
C LYS A 162 2.17 10.79 5.02
N ALA A 163 3.30 10.22 5.38
CA ALA A 163 4.48 10.99 5.75
C ALA A 163 4.91 11.90 4.59
N HIS A 164 5.03 13.18 4.85
CA HIS A 164 5.34 14.19 3.83
C HIS A 164 6.69 13.93 3.15
N SER A 165 7.65 13.36 3.87
CA SER A 165 8.93 12.93 3.33
C SER A 165 8.83 11.90 2.19
N MET A 166 7.70 11.20 2.06
CA MET A 166 7.47 10.22 1.00
C MET A 166 6.99 10.84 -0.33
N PHE A 167 6.77 12.16 -0.36
CA PHE A 167 6.33 12.87 -1.55
C PHE A 167 7.46 13.49 -2.38
N GLY A 168 8.70 13.26 -2.03
CA GLY A 168 9.85 13.72 -2.77
C GLY A 168 10.99 14.21 -1.89
N TRP A 169 12.00 14.86 -2.52
CA TRP A 169 13.25 15.25 -1.94
C TRP A 169 14.12 14.03 -1.58
N ASP A 170 15.24 14.27 -0.89
CA ASP A 170 16.19 13.25 -0.42
C ASP A 170 15.60 12.25 0.58
N TRP A 171 14.44 12.56 1.15
CA TRP A 171 13.76 11.70 2.11
C TRP A 171 12.78 10.71 1.47
N GLY A 172 12.35 10.99 0.25
CA GLY A 172 11.46 10.13 -0.51
C GLY A 172 12.22 8.97 -1.13
N CYS A 173 12.47 7.92 -0.36
CA CYS A 173 13.03 6.71 -0.91
C CYS A 173 11.93 5.88 -1.56
N LEU A 174 12.06 5.57 -2.84
CA LEU A 174 11.09 4.76 -3.59
C LEU A 174 10.88 3.37 -2.96
N LEU A 175 11.86 2.86 -2.22
CA LEU A 175 11.81 1.55 -1.59
C LEU A 175 11.22 1.58 -0.17
N TYR A 176 11.08 2.75 0.44
CA TYR A 176 10.56 2.89 1.80
C TYR A 176 9.07 3.23 1.77
N THR A 177 8.24 2.23 1.70
CA THR A 177 6.80 2.40 1.89
C THR A 177 6.32 1.99 3.28
N SER A 178 7.22 1.41 4.10
CA SER A 178 6.92 1.08 5.49
C SER A 178 7.92 1.77 6.42
N PRO A 179 7.47 2.65 7.31
CA PRO A 179 8.33 3.31 8.29
C PRO A 179 8.66 2.34 9.44
N SER A 180 9.35 1.24 9.15
CA SER A 180 9.89 0.42 10.21
C SER A 180 11.23 1.01 10.68
N PRO A 181 11.41 1.31 11.98
CA PRO A 181 12.69 1.74 12.52
C PRO A 181 13.84 0.74 12.28
N ARG A 182 13.53 -0.50 11.89
CA ARG A 182 14.52 -1.53 11.53
C ARG A 182 15.13 -1.32 10.16
N ASP A 183 14.39 -0.71 9.24
CA ASP A 183 14.86 -0.47 7.87
C ASP A 183 15.90 0.66 7.85
N MET A 184 15.81 1.61 8.78
CA MET A 184 16.78 2.70 8.97
C MET A 184 18.17 2.21 9.41
N ARG A 185 18.33 0.97 9.88
CA ARG A 185 19.63 0.41 10.33
C ARG A 185 20.44 -0.25 9.22
N ARG A 186 19.88 -0.44 8.03
CA ARG A 186 20.58 -1.07 6.90
C ARG A 186 21.28 -0.08 5.95
N SER A 187 21.08 1.21 6.15
CA SER A 187 21.72 2.27 5.32
C SER A 187 22.98 2.85 5.98
N ARG A 188 23.77 2.03 6.72
CA ARG A 188 25.11 2.41 7.20
C ARG A 188 26.12 1.32 6.88
#